data_219d1531dc5f5f0d3a1f97c4d229916f
#
_entry.id   219d1531dc5f5f0d3a1f97c4d229916f
#
_cell.length_a   1.000
_cell.length_b   1.000
_cell.length_c   1.000
_cell.angle_alpha   90.00
_cell.angle_beta   90.00
_cell.angle_gamma   90.00
#
_symmetry.space_group_name_H-M   'P 1'
#
loop_
_entity.id
_entity.type
_entity.pdbx_description
1 polymer ?
#
loop_
_entity_poly.entity_id
_entity_poly.type
_entity_poly.pdbx_seq_one_letter_code
_entity_poly.pdbx_strand_id
1 'polypeptide(L)'
;VYTSDWNEDPFSRGSYAYISVKQMYDDPFRLSEPVSDRLLFAGEATSTDSYGYTHGALLTARREVTRLLFVYGLLPEPDKPL
;
A
#
# COMPACT_ATOMS: atom_id res chain seq x y z
N VAL A 1 -8.23 -13.06 30.78
CA VAL A 1 -8.37 -12.03 29.71
C VAL A 1 -7.58 -12.46 28.49
N TYR A 2 -8.21 -12.43 27.33
CA TYR A 2 -7.55 -12.78 26.08
C TYR A 2 -6.97 -11.52 25.44
N THR A 3 -5.71 -11.60 25.03
CA THR A 3 -5.04 -10.50 24.35
C THR A 3 -4.39 -11.02 23.07
N SER A 4 -4.65 -10.36 21.95
CA SER A 4 -3.97 -10.69 20.72
C SER A 4 -2.56 -10.09 20.73
N ASP A 5 -1.66 -10.71 19.98
CA ASP A 5 -0.29 -10.23 19.88
C ASP A 5 0.11 -10.20 18.40
N TRP A 6 -0.30 -9.13 17.73
CA TRP A 6 -0.09 -8.99 16.29
C TRP A 6 1.39 -8.92 15.91
N ASN A 7 2.22 -8.33 16.79
CA ASN A 7 3.65 -8.21 16.49
C ASN A 7 4.36 -9.55 16.45
N GLU A 8 3.93 -10.49 17.28
CA GLU A 8 4.54 -11.80 17.36
C GLU A 8 3.95 -12.78 16.36
N ASP A 9 2.82 -12.48 15.77
CA ASP A 9 2.18 -13.31 14.76
C ASP A 9 3.05 -13.32 13.52
N PRO A 10 3.57 -14.49 13.08
CA PRO A 10 4.48 -14.55 11.93
C PRO A 10 3.82 -14.11 10.63
N PHE A 11 2.50 -14.13 10.54
CA PHE A 11 1.79 -13.69 9.34
C PHE A 11 1.43 -12.21 9.36
N SER A 12 1.42 -11.59 10.53
CA SER A 12 1.03 -10.19 10.67
C SER A 12 2.21 -9.27 10.94
N ARG A 13 3.00 -9.60 11.92
CA ARG A 13 4.20 -8.86 12.33
C ARG A 13 3.92 -7.39 12.65
N GLY A 14 2.70 -7.11 13.05
CA GLY A 14 2.26 -5.77 13.41
C GLY A 14 0.80 -5.57 13.08
N SER A 15 0.29 -4.39 13.31
CA SER A 15 -1.12 -4.09 13.10
C SER A 15 -1.33 -3.06 11.98
N TYR A 16 -0.87 -1.83 12.15
CA TYR A 16 -1.04 -0.81 11.12
C TYR A 16 0.18 0.12 11.13
N ALA A 17 0.35 0.84 10.02
CA ALA A 17 1.51 1.69 9.82
C ALA A 17 1.36 3.02 10.58
N TYR A 18 2.48 3.56 11.02
CA TYR A 18 2.56 4.90 11.57
C TYR A 18 3.94 5.48 11.24
N ILE A 19 4.04 6.81 11.30
CA ILE A 19 5.30 7.49 10.97
C ILE A 19 6.24 7.43 12.16
N SER A 20 7.41 6.82 11.95
CA SER A 20 8.45 6.74 12.97
C SER A 20 9.38 7.95 12.87
N VAL A 21 10.22 8.12 13.89
CA VAL A 21 11.17 9.24 13.93
C VAL A 21 12.23 9.17 12.83
N LYS A 22 12.48 7.98 12.28
CA LYS A 22 13.48 7.79 11.23
C LYS A 22 12.87 7.76 9.84
N GLN A 23 11.55 7.84 9.74
CA GLN A 23 10.86 7.71 8.47
C GLN A 23 10.80 9.05 7.76
N MET A 24 11.04 9.04 6.45
CA MET A 24 10.87 10.22 5.63
C MET A 24 9.39 10.38 5.24
N TYR A 25 8.98 11.60 4.97
CA TYR A 25 7.58 11.89 4.64
C TYR A 25 7.10 11.12 3.40
N ASP A 26 7.96 10.96 2.41
CA ASP A 26 7.59 10.32 1.15
C ASP A 26 7.86 8.81 1.11
N ASP A 27 8.24 8.19 2.23
CA ASP A 27 8.50 6.76 2.26
C ASP A 27 7.31 5.91 1.82
N PRO A 28 6.04 6.22 2.20
CA PRO A 28 4.91 5.44 1.69
C PRO A 28 4.81 5.50 0.16
N PHE A 29 5.08 6.64 -0.43
CA PHE A 29 5.08 6.79 -1.89
C PHE A 29 6.19 5.94 -2.51
N ARG A 30 7.39 5.97 -1.92
CA ARG A 30 8.52 5.19 -2.42
C ARG A 30 8.27 3.69 -2.31
N LEU A 31 7.63 3.27 -1.21
CA LEU A 31 7.26 1.87 -1.02
C LEU A 31 6.27 1.41 -2.09
N SER A 32 5.46 2.31 -2.61
CA SER A 32 4.42 1.98 -3.59
C SER A 32 4.95 1.81 -5.00
N GLU A 33 6.22 2.10 -5.27
CA GLU A 33 6.77 2.02 -6.62
C GLU A 33 6.87 0.56 -7.08
N PRO A 34 6.42 0.26 -8.31
CA PRO A 34 6.59 -1.10 -8.85
C PRO A 34 8.06 -1.46 -9.00
N VAL A 35 8.39 -2.72 -8.77
CA VAL A 35 9.75 -3.24 -8.99
C VAL A 35 9.90 -3.72 -10.42
N SER A 36 8.96 -3.79 -11.20
CA SER A 36 8.97 -4.10 -12.62
C SER A 36 7.51 -4.14 -13.05
N ASP A 37 7.26 -4.62 -14.25
CA ASP A 37 5.88 -4.77 -14.70
C ASP A 37 5.13 -5.86 -13.95
N ARG A 38 5.81 -6.63 -13.11
CA ARG A 38 5.24 -7.82 -12.50
C ARG A 38 5.09 -7.77 -10.99
N LEU A 39 5.80 -6.87 -10.32
CA LEU A 39 5.74 -6.79 -8.86
C LEU A 39 5.22 -5.42 -8.45
N LEU A 40 4.01 -5.41 -7.97
CA LEU A 40 3.31 -4.21 -7.55
C LEU A 40 2.98 -4.32 -6.07
N PHE A 41 2.83 -3.18 -5.42
CA PHE A 41 2.58 -3.14 -3.98
C PHE A 41 1.30 -2.37 -3.70
N ALA A 42 0.47 -2.92 -2.83
CA ALA A 42 -0.73 -2.28 -2.33
C ALA A 42 -0.84 -2.55 -0.84
N GLY A 43 -1.61 -1.74 -0.16
CA GLY A 43 -1.77 -1.86 1.27
C GLY A 43 -1.80 -0.48 1.89
N GLU A 44 -2.27 -0.38 3.12
CA GLU A 44 -2.41 0.93 3.77
C GLU A 44 -1.06 1.64 3.94
N ALA A 45 0.02 0.89 4.05
CA ALA A 45 1.37 1.48 4.21
C ALA A 45 1.89 2.11 2.91
N THR A 46 1.27 1.83 1.77
CA THR A 46 1.64 2.42 0.48
C THR A 46 0.80 3.65 0.13
N SER A 47 -0.09 4.07 1.03
CA SER A 47 -0.94 5.24 0.82
C SER A 47 -0.33 6.43 1.54
N THR A 48 -0.17 7.55 0.83
CA THR A 48 0.30 8.79 1.45
C THR A 48 -0.83 9.55 2.13
N ASP A 49 -2.06 9.40 1.63
CA ASP A 49 -3.20 10.16 2.13
C ASP A 49 -3.95 9.45 3.24
N SER A 50 -3.96 8.13 3.20
CA SER A 50 -4.75 7.30 4.12
C SER A 50 -3.87 6.28 4.85
N TYR A 51 -2.68 6.71 5.22
CA TYR A 51 -1.70 5.88 5.90
C TYR A 51 -2.27 5.38 7.23
N GLY A 52 -2.27 4.06 7.44
CA GLY A 52 -2.80 3.46 8.65
C GLY A 52 -4.30 3.19 8.64
N TYR A 53 -5.00 3.49 7.55
CA TYR A 53 -6.45 3.35 7.49
C TYR A 53 -6.88 2.22 6.57
N THR A 54 -8.01 1.61 6.90
CA THR A 54 -8.58 0.53 6.09
C THR A 54 -8.91 0.99 4.68
N HIS A 55 -9.45 2.20 4.54
CA HIS A 55 -9.77 2.72 3.21
C HIS A 55 -8.50 3.01 2.40
N GLY A 56 -7.37 3.24 3.06
CA GLY A 56 -6.09 3.34 2.37
C GLY A 56 -5.71 2.03 1.70
N ALA A 57 -5.97 0.91 2.35
CA ALA A 57 -5.73 -0.40 1.74
C ALA A 57 -6.59 -0.59 0.50
N LEU A 58 -7.87 -0.24 0.58
CA LEU A 58 -8.78 -0.38 -0.56
C LEU A 58 -8.36 0.51 -1.72
N LEU A 59 -8.06 1.77 -1.45
CA LEU A 59 -7.71 2.72 -2.50
C LEU A 59 -6.41 2.35 -3.19
N THR A 60 -5.42 1.86 -2.44
CA THR A 60 -4.15 1.44 -3.03
C THR A 60 -4.32 0.18 -3.88
N ALA A 61 -5.22 -0.72 -3.47
CA ALA A 61 -5.53 -1.89 -4.29
C ALA A 61 -6.13 -1.47 -5.63
N ARG A 62 -7.06 -0.53 -5.62
CA ARG A 62 -7.65 0.00 -6.86
C ARG A 62 -6.61 0.68 -7.73
N ARG A 63 -5.72 1.44 -7.13
CA ARG A 63 -4.62 2.09 -7.84
C ARG A 63 -3.76 1.07 -8.58
N GLU A 64 -3.37 -0.01 -7.91
CA GLU A 64 -2.48 -0.99 -8.52
C GLU A 64 -3.19 -1.86 -9.55
N VAL A 65 -4.46 -2.17 -9.36
CA VAL A 65 -5.23 -2.88 -10.39
C VAL A 65 -5.35 -2.03 -11.64
N THR A 66 -5.62 -0.72 -11.48
CA THR A 66 -5.70 0.20 -12.61
C THR A 66 -4.37 0.27 -13.35
N ARG A 67 -3.26 0.35 -12.61
CA ARG A 67 -1.93 0.37 -13.20
C ARG A 67 -1.66 -0.91 -14.00
N LEU A 68 -2.02 -2.05 -13.44
CA LEU A 68 -1.82 -3.34 -14.09
C LEU A 68 -2.61 -3.43 -15.37
N LEU A 69 -3.87 -3.00 -15.36
CA LEU A 69 -4.71 -3.02 -16.55
C LEU A 69 -4.16 -2.11 -17.63
N PHE A 70 -3.63 -0.95 -17.24
CA PHE A 70 -3.00 -0.05 -18.19
C PHE A 70 -1.76 -0.67 -18.83
N VAL A 71 -0.91 -1.32 -18.03
CA VAL A 71 0.33 -1.95 -18.52
C VAL A 71 0.01 -3.03 -19.55
N TYR A 72 -1.07 -3.79 -19.35
CA TYR A 72 -1.47 -4.83 -20.29
C TYR A 72 -2.37 -4.32 -21.42
N GLY A 73 -2.55 -3.00 -21.52
CA GLY A 73 -3.31 -2.42 -22.61
C GLY A 73 -4.82 -2.60 -22.54
N LEU A 74 -5.33 -2.97 -21.38
CA LEU A 74 -6.78 -3.18 -21.20
C LEU A 74 -7.53 -1.92 -20.83
N LEU A 75 -6.83 -0.87 -20.42
CA LEU A 75 -7.40 0.43 -20.13
C LEU A 75 -6.55 1.50 -20.80
N PRO A 76 -7.15 2.65 -21.15
CA PRO A 76 -6.36 3.82 -21.51
C PRO A 76 -5.58 4.30 -20.30
N GLU A 77 -4.75 5.32 -20.50
CA GLU A 77 -3.93 5.87 -19.44
C GLU A 77 -4.78 6.17 -18.19
N PRO A 78 -4.31 5.80 -16.98
CA PRO A 78 -5.04 6.13 -15.75
C PRO A 78 -5.18 7.64 -15.58
N ASP A 79 -6.38 8.08 -15.20
CA ASP A 79 -6.65 9.51 -15.05
C ASP A 79 -5.83 10.12 -13.93
N LYS A 80 -5.75 9.44 -12.80
CA LYS A 80 -5.00 9.93 -11.65
C LYS A 80 -4.69 8.82 -10.68
N PRO A 81 -3.63 8.99 -9.90
CA PRO A 81 -3.35 8.06 -8.80
C PRO A 81 -4.44 8.13 -7.74
N LEU A 82 -4.71 7.00 -7.15
CA LEU A 82 -5.68 6.89 -6.07
C LEU A 82 -5.02 6.97 -4.70
#